data_b6754eb95a1ff918928e68768c806536
#
_entry.id   b6754eb95a1ff918928e68768c806536
#
_cell.length_a   1.000
_cell.length_b   1.000
_cell.length_c   1.000
_cell.angle_alpha   90.00
_cell.angle_beta   90.00
_cell.angle_gamma   90.00
#
_symmetry.space_group_name_H-M   'P 1'
#
loop_
_entity.id
_entity.type
_entity.pdbx_description
1 polymer ?
#
loop_
_entity_poly.entity_id
_entity_poly.type
_entity_poly.pdbx_seq_one_letter_code
_entity_poly.pdbx_strand_id
1 'polypeptide(L)'
;VGIPSLADKDRFRGYREDVLSHVEAALVGVEHEVFVTPPQSQAGLPGVVDAQNLLIEKCLTGGFDFLWLVQADVEVPRGSFSLLSGLDVDVAQGVVSRHDDHEALICGFLDETKKVWYLPRNAVKSMILSGWVFAGLSCTLIKRRVLEAGIRFKIQPGVGEDILFLFDVQNSGFTAKVDGRVFCGHLPEWPLSCLSASAAPSFGLLDVGCGHRARGDVNVDLFPEASAHRCVDQRVNDDVGLHVHEIQNFVKADACHLPFRDGAFRASYNWHVIEHLEDPELFLSELMRVSGEVEVRCPNGAHLSCRGEMKPLHLHDFSVEWFEKKLSAFHAWDFSVKWDYSQSEPWEIVVRGCRVAA
;
A
#
# COMPACT_ATOMS: atom_id res chain seq x y z
N VAL A 1 1.55 6.42 20.91
CA VAL A 1 1.46 6.24 19.45
C VAL A 1 0.29 7.03 18.92
N GLY A 2 0.47 7.72 17.78
CA GLY A 2 -0.56 8.47 17.12
C GLY A 2 -0.91 7.86 15.76
N ILE A 3 -2.19 7.53 15.57
CA ILE A 3 -2.72 7.03 14.30
C ILE A 3 -3.70 8.06 13.75
N PRO A 4 -3.33 8.85 12.71
CA PRO A 4 -4.26 9.76 12.09
C PRO A 4 -5.34 8.98 11.34
N SER A 5 -6.61 9.27 11.64
CA SER A 5 -7.77 8.65 11.01
C SER A 5 -8.33 9.57 9.92
N LEU A 6 -8.60 9.01 8.75
CA LEU A 6 -9.25 9.73 7.64
C LEU A 6 -10.77 9.82 7.86
N ALA A 7 -11.42 10.76 7.17
CA ALA A 7 -12.84 11.09 7.35
C ALA A 7 -13.83 9.99 6.94
N ASP A 8 -13.40 9.03 6.13
CA ASP A 8 -14.25 7.94 5.66
C ASP A 8 -14.23 6.77 6.66
N LYS A 9 -15.21 6.79 7.58
CA LYS A 9 -15.28 5.87 8.73
C LYS A 9 -15.37 4.40 8.33
N ASP A 10 -16.07 4.09 7.27
CA ASP A 10 -16.40 2.70 6.94
C ASP A 10 -15.30 2.06 6.11
N ARG A 11 -14.58 2.87 5.33
CA ARG A 11 -13.52 2.43 4.45
C ARG A 11 -12.24 2.00 5.19
N PHE A 12 -11.95 2.57 6.38
CA PHE A 12 -10.71 2.34 7.13
C PHE A 12 -10.89 1.62 8.47
N ARG A 13 -12.10 1.18 8.81
CA ARG A 13 -12.37 0.58 10.12
C ARG A 13 -11.61 -0.74 10.33
N GLY A 14 -11.58 -1.59 9.31
CA GLY A 14 -10.82 -2.83 9.34
C GLY A 14 -9.31 -2.62 9.37
N TYR A 15 -8.80 -1.64 8.62
CA TYR A 15 -7.38 -1.29 8.63
C TYR A 15 -6.88 -0.88 10.01
N ARG A 16 -7.68 -0.10 10.76
CA ARG A 16 -7.28 0.33 12.11
C ARG A 16 -7.06 -0.82 13.06
N GLU A 17 -7.87 -1.86 12.98
CA GLU A 17 -7.74 -3.03 13.85
C GLU A 17 -6.45 -3.79 13.55
N ASP A 18 -6.10 -3.98 12.29
CA ASP A 18 -4.84 -4.62 11.87
C ASP A 18 -3.63 -3.75 12.22
N VAL A 19 -3.67 -2.46 11.92
CA VAL A 19 -2.60 -1.53 12.29
C VAL A 19 -2.38 -1.52 13.80
N LEU A 20 -3.45 -1.50 14.59
CA LEU A 20 -3.35 -1.57 16.06
C LEU A 20 -2.64 -2.84 16.51
N SER A 21 -2.98 -4.00 15.94
CA SER A 21 -2.34 -5.26 16.32
C SER A 21 -0.84 -5.28 15.98
N HIS A 22 -0.43 -4.72 14.86
CA HIS A 22 0.98 -4.59 14.47
C HIS A 22 1.74 -3.60 15.37
N VAL A 23 1.12 -2.46 15.67
CA VAL A 23 1.67 -1.46 16.58
C VAL A 23 1.89 -2.04 17.98
N GLU A 24 0.88 -2.71 18.55
CA GLU A 24 0.98 -3.37 19.86
C GLU A 24 2.09 -4.45 19.86
N ALA A 25 2.18 -5.23 18.79
CA ALA A 25 3.24 -6.24 18.64
C ALA A 25 4.65 -5.62 18.56
N ALA A 26 4.77 -4.39 18.05
CA ALA A 26 6.04 -3.67 17.96
C ALA A 26 6.44 -2.98 19.27
N LEU A 27 5.51 -2.80 20.22
CA LEU A 27 5.69 -2.07 21.48
C LEU A 27 5.79 -2.98 22.72
N VAL A 28 5.97 -4.28 22.55
CA VAL A 28 6.09 -5.21 23.68
C VAL A 28 7.19 -4.76 24.65
N GLY A 29 6.80 -4.54 25.90
CA GLY A 29 7.71 -4.08 26.96
C GLY A 29 7.96 -2.57 27.00
N VAL A 30 7.24 -1.78 26.20
CA VAL A 30 7.29 -0.31 26.20
C VAL A 30 6.03 0.24 26.85
N GLU A 31 6.16 1.15 27.82
CA GLU A 31 5.02 1.89 28.36
C GLU A 31 4.51 2.87 27.29
N HIS A 32 3.24 2.73 26.90
CA HIS A 32 2.69 3.50 25.79
C HIS A 32 1.18 3.70 25.89
N GLU A 33 0.70 4.69 25.18
CA GLU A 33 -0.72 4.87 24.86
C GLU A 33 -0.90 4.98 23.34
N VAL A 34 -2.01 4.45 22.83
CA VAL A 34 -2.36 4.54 21.42
C VAL A 34 -3.54 5.48 21.24
N PHE A 35 -3.35 6.52 20.46
CA PHE A 35 -4.39 7.48 20.09
C PHE A 35 -4.74 7.33 18.61
N VAL A 36 -5.99 7.00 18.33
CA VAL A 36 -6.56 7.08 16.99
C VAL A 36 -7.38 8.36 16.93
N THR A 37 -7.05 9.27 16.01
CA THR A 37 -7.83 10.51 15.91
C THR A 37 -9.25 10.22 15.45
N PRO A 38 -10.25 11.00 15.93
CA PRO A 38 -11.58 10.93 15.34
C PRO A 38 -11.51 11.30 13.85
N PRO A 39 -12.44 10.78 13.03
CA PRO A 39 -12.54 11.18 11.63
C PRO A 39 -12.67 12.70 11.53
N GLN A 40 -11.84 13.32 10.70
CA GLN A 40 -11.85 14.76 10.51
C GLN A 40 -13.06 15.18 9.68
N SER A 41 -13.59 16.36 9.96
CA SER A 41 -14.74 16.91 9.23
C SER A 41 -14.42 17.30 7.79
N GLN A 42 -13.13 17.49 7.48
CA GLN A 42 -12.63 17.79 6.14
C GLN A 42 -11.91 16.57 5.57
N ALA A 43 -12.22 16.27 4.31
CA ALA A 43 -11.50 15.25 3.56
C ALA A 43 -10.21 15.82 2.94
N GLY A 44 -9.25 14.91 2.64
CA GLY A 44 -8.01 15.27 1.99
C GLY A 44 -6.95 15.88 2.92
N LEU A 45 -5.98 16.59 2.33
CA LEU A 45 -4.81 17.11 3.03
C LEU A 45 -5.11 17.98 4.27
N PRO A 46 -6.11 18.87 4.29
CA PRO A 46 -6.47 19.62 5.50
C PRO A 46 -6.83 18.72 6.68
N GLY A 47 -7.63 17.70 6.46
CA GLY A 47 -8.01 16.75 7.51
C GLY A 47 -6.82 15.94 8.04
N VAL A 48 -5.87 15.58 7.18
CA VAL A 48 -4.62 14.89 7.58
C VAL A 48 -3.79 15.78 8.49
N VAL A 49 -3.56 17.03 8.11
CA VAL A 49 -2.79 18.02 8.89
C VAL A 49 -3.44 18.28 10.26
N ASP A 50 -4.76 18.41 10.31
CA ASP A 50 -5.48 18.61 11.56
C ASP A 50 -5.35 17.39 12.49
N ALA A 51 -5.47 16.18 11.95
CA ALA A 51 -5.30 14.95 12.69
C ALA A 51 -3.88 14.80 13.25
N GLN A 52 -2.86 15.08 12.46
CA GLN A 52 -1.45 15.01 12.87
C GLN A 52 -1.15 16.05 13.96
N ASN A 53 -1.62 17.29 13.84
CA ASN A 53 -1.44 18.32 14.85
C ASN A 53 -2.20 18.01 16.15
N LEU A 54 -3.38 17.40 16.08
CA LEU A 54 -4.10 16.91 17.27
C LEU A 54 -3.27 15.86 18.03
N LEU A 55 -2.58 14.97 17.33
CA LEU A 55 -1.69 13.97 17.95
C LEU A 55 -0.48 14.62 18.60
N ILE A 56 0.06 15.69 18.02
CA ILE A 56 1.13 16.49 18.65
C ILE A 56 0.64 17.08 19.98
N GLU A 57 -0.52 17.72 19.99
CA GLU A 57 -1.07 18.29 21.22
C GLU A 57 -1.34 17.21 22.29
N LYS A 58 -1.82 16.03 21.89
CA LYS A 58 -1.97 14.89 22.79
C LYS A 58 -0.65 14.42 23.37
N CYS A 59 0.41 14.33 22.57
CA CYS A 59 1.74 13.98 23.03
C CYS A 59 2.27 14.99 24.06
N LEU A 60 2.14 16.28 23.77
CA LEU A 60 2.62 17.35 24.62
C LEU A 60 1.85 17.41 25.96
N THR A 61 0.52 17.35 25.92
CA THR A 61 -0.33 17.42 27.13
C THR A 61 -0.26 16.16 27.99
N GLY A 62 -0.06 15.00 27.36
CA GLY A 62 0.09 13.71 28.05
C GLY A 62 1.46 13.49 28.68
N GLY A 63 2.46 14.33 28.40
CA GLY A 63 3.79 14.22 28.97
C GLY A 63 4.66 13.11 28.38
N PHE A 64 4.34 12.62 27.19
CA PHE A 64 5.08 11.52 26.54
C PHE A 64 6.44 11.99 26.00
N ASP A 65 7.46 11.14 26.07
CA ASP A 65 8.80 11.42 25.55
C ASP A 65 8.91 11.38 24.05
N PHE A 66 8.02 10.60 23.41
CA PHE A 66 7.99 10.40 21.97
C PHE A 66 6.56 10.45 21.44
N LEU A 67 6.41 10.90 20.20
CA LEU A 67 5.26 10.65 19.36
C LEU A 67 5.69 9.69 18.24
N TRP A 68 5.09 8.52 18.17
CA TRP A 68 5.25 7.61 17.03
C TRP A 68 4.02 7.71 16.14
N LEU A 69 4.18 8.35 14.98
CA LEU A 69 3.14 8.44 13.95
C LEU A 69 3.17 7.18 13.10
N VAL A 70 2.04 6.50 13.00
CA VAL A 70 1.81 5.36 12.11
C VAL A 70 0.54 5.65 11.31
N GLN A 71 0.60 5.65 9.99
CA GLN A 71 -0.59 5.85 9.16
C GLN A 71 -1.56 4.67 9.32
N ALA A 72 -2.85 4.94 9.13
CA ALA A 72 -3.95 3.99 9.36
C ALA A 72 -3.99 2.81 8.36
N ASP A 73 -3.12 2.81 7.37
CA ASP A 73 -2.99 1.84 6.30
C ASP A 73 -1.56 1.27 6.20
N VAL A 74 -0.78 1.38 7.26
CA VAL A 74 0.62 0.95 7.29
C VAL A 74 0.83 -0.19 8.27
N GLU A 75 1.34 -1.30 7.77
CA GLU A 75 1.82 -2.43 8.56
C GLU A 75 3.24 -2.17 9.02
N VAL A 76 3.46 -2.14 10.34
CA VAL A 76 4.78 -1.95 10.93
C VAL A 76 5.38 -3.29 11.41
N PRO A 77 6.64 -3.60 11.05
CA PRO A 77 7.32 -4.81 11.50
C PRO A 77 7.49 -4.87 13.03
N ARG A 78 7.53 -6.06 13.58
CA ARG A 78 7.90 -6.27 14.99
C ARG A 78 9.28 -5.69 15.27
N GLY A 79 9.44 -5.03 16.42
CA GLY A 79 10.71 -4.40 16.81
C GLY A 79 11.00 -3.06 16.17
N SER A 80 10.10 -2.53 15.33
CA SER A 80 10.26 -1.21 14.68
C SER A 80 10.53 -0.10 15.68
N PHE A 81 9.78 -0.05 16.77
CA PHE A 81 9.99 0.96 17.81
C PHE A 81 11.41 0.90 18.41
N SER A 82 11.90 -0.28 18.75
CA SER A 82 13.23 -0.47 19.33
C SER A 82 14.34 -0.08 18.34
N LEU A 83 14.17 -0.39 17.05
CA LEU A 83 15.12 0.02 16.02
C LEU A 83 15.15 1.54 15.84
N LEU A 84 13.98 2.17 15.75
CA LEU A 84 13.87 3.62 15.55
C LEU A 84 14.35 4.41 16.78
N SER A 85 13.95 4.02 17.99
CA SER A 85 14.37 4.68 19.23
C SER A 85 15.88 4.51 19.49
N GLY A 86 16.46 3.38 19.08
CA GLY A 86 17.89 3.10 19.17
C GLY A 86 18.79 3.95 18.25
N LEU A 87 18.23 4.70 17.29
CA LEU A 87 19.03 5.59 16.41
C LEU A 87 19.54 6.84 17.11
N ASP A 88 18.99 7.17 18.27
CA ASP A 88 19.32 8.36 19.07
C ASP A 88 19.36 9.67 18.25
N VAL A 89 18.32 9.92 17.49
CA VAL A 89 18.08 11.15 16.73
C VAL A 89 16.76 11.78 17.14
N ASP A 90 16.48 12.99 16.65
CA ASP A 90 15.24 13.71 16.97
C ASP A 90 14.02 13.17 16.24
N VAL A 91 14.24 12.77 14.98
CA VAL A 91 13.22 12.14 14.14
C VAL A 91 13.82 10.90 13.49
N ALA A 92 13.22 9.74 13.77
CA ALA A 92 13.59 8.46 13.19
C ALA A 92 12.45 7.93 12.34
N GLN A 93 12.73 7.52 11.11
CA GLN A 93 11.72 7.09 10.14
C GLN A 93 11.97 5.66 9.68
N GLY A 94 10.90 4.86 9.58
CA GLY A 94 10.87 3.65 8.78
C GLY A 94 10.59 3.98 7.32
N VAL A 95 10.83 3.04 6.45
CA VAL A 95 10.62 3.16 5.01
C VAL A 95 9.29 2.52 4.62
N VAL A 96 8.55 3.16 3.74
CA VAL A 96 7.25 2.69 3.25
C VAL A 96 7.27 2.63 1.73
N SER A 97 6.67 1.60 1.16
CA SER A 97 6.44 1.51 -0.29
C SER A 97 5.36 2.51 -0.73
N ARG A 98 5.35 2.88 -2.00
CA ARG A 98 4.25 3.69 -2.56
C ARG A 98 2.99 2.86 -2.71
N HIS A 99 1.82 3.50 -2.68
CA HIS A 99 0.54 2.84 -2.92
C HIS A 99 0.36 2.38 -4.38
N ASP A 100 0.83 3.20 -5.31
CA ASP A 100 0.70 2.99 -6.75
C ASP A 100 1.82 2.10 -7.32
N ASP A 101 2.91 1.97 -6.60
CA ASP A 101 4.05 1.13 -6.97
C ASP A 101 4.73 0.60 -5.71
N HIS A 102 4.40 -0.61 -5.30
CA HIS A 102 4.98 -1.27 -4.12
C HIS A 102 6.49 -1.53 -4.24
N GLU A 103 7.06 -1.45 -5.43
CA GLU A 103 8.50 -1.51 -5.65
C GLU A 103 9.19 -0.15 -5.46
N ALA A 104 8.45 0.95 -5.67
CA ALA A 104 8.97 2.27 -5.40
C ALA A 104 8.82 2.63 -3.92
N LEU A 105 9.87 3.24 -3.36
CA LEU A 105 9.87 3.70 -1.97
C LEU A 105 9.56 5.19 -1.87
N ILE A 106 8.87 5.55 -0.79
CA ILE A 106 8.79 6.92 -0.34
C ILE A 106 10.03 7.17 0.54
N CYS A 107 11.20 7.25 -0.07
CA CYS A 107 12.44 7.50 0.64
C CYS A 107 13.46 8.22 -0.25
N GLY A 108 14.18 9.16 0.30
CA GLY A 108 15.19 9.93 -0.44
C GLY A 108 15.90 10.98 0.38
N PHE A 109 16.51 11.91 -0.33
CA PHE A 109 17.12 13.11 0.25
C PHE A 109 16.28 14.34 -0.07
N LEU A 110 16.17 15.23 0.91
CA LEU A 110 15.48 16.50 0.81
C LEU A 110 16.51 17.62 0.60
N ASP A 111 16.33 18.48 -0.40
CA ASP A 111 17.19 19.62 -0.61
C ASP A 111 16.60 20.93 -0.03
N GLU A 112 17.39 22.00 -0.07
CA GLU A 112 17.00 23.32 0.42
C GLU A 112 15.82 23.95 -0.33
N THR A 113 15.50 23.44 -1.52
CA THR A 113 14.33 23.86 -2.31
C THR A 113 13.07 23.05 -2.01
N LYS A 114 13.13 22.16 -1.03
CA LYS A 114 12.09 21.19 -0.65
C LYS A 114 11.78 20.14 -1.72
N LYS A 115 12.72 19.87 -2.61
CA LYS A 115 12.62 18.80 -3.58
C LYS A 115 13.16 17.51 -2.98
N VAL A 116 12.41 16.41 -3.17
CA VAL A 116 12.83 15.07 -2.78
C VAL A 116 13.53 14.38 -3.94
N TRP A 117 14.72 13.86 -3.67
CA TRP A 117 15.49 13.02 -4.59
C TRP A 117 15.32 11.57 -4.12
N TYR A 118 14.35 10.87 -4.71
CA TYR A 118 14.00 9.52 -4.32
C TYR A 118 15.13 8.53 -4.61
N LEU A 119 15.30 7.58 -3.69
CA LEU A 119 16.28 6.51 -3.81
C LEU A 119 15.58 5.21 -4.27
N PRO A 120 16.28 4.39 -5.08
CA PRO A 120 15.78 3.09 -5.44
C PRO A 120 15.79 2.14 -4.22
N ARG A 121 14.87 1.19 -4.20
CA ARG A 121 14.64 0.25 -3.08
C ARG A 121 15.91 -0.48 -2.63
N ASN A 122 16.70 -0.95 -3.59
CA ASN A 122 17.96 -1.67 -3.31
C ASN A 122 19.02 -0.79 -2.62
N ALA A 123 18.98 0.53 -2.80
CA ALA A 123 19.88 1.47 -2.14
C ALA A 123 19.48 1.79 -0.70
N VAL A 124 18.25 1.44 -0.28
CA VAL A 124 17.72 1.79 1.05
C VAL A 124 17.63 0.57 1.96
N LYS A 125 17.41 -0.61 1.40
CA LYS A 125 17.21 -1.86 2.16
C LYS A 125 18.37 -2.09 3.14
N SER A 126 18.04 -2.21 4.42
CA SER A 126 18.98 -2.43 5.53
C SER A 126 20.04 -1.32 5.77
N MET A 127 19.94 -0.18 5.12
CA MET A 127 20.80 0.97 5.36
C MET A 127 20.20 1.94 6.38
N ILE A 128 21.07 2.66 7.07
CA ILE A 128 20.69 3.82 7.88
C ILE A 128 21.14 5.07 7.14
N LEU A 129 20.19 5.87 6.70
CA LEU A 129 20.43 7.13 6.03
C LEU A 129 20.41 8.27 7.04
N SER A 130 21.26 9.27 6.87
CA SER A 130 21.37 10.44 7.74
C SER A 130 21.61 11.72 6.95
N GLY A 131 21.39 12.86 7.58
CA GLY A 131 21.46 14.17 6.96
C GLY A 131 20.07 14.68 6.59
N TRP A 132 19.92 15.34 5.46
CA TRP A 132 18.64 15.83 4.96
C TRP A 132 17.85 14.70 4.30
N VAL A 133 17.31 13.80 5.14
CA VAL A 133 16.62 12.60 4.71
C VAL A 133 15.10 12.74 4.80
N PHE A 134 14.41 11.96 3.96
CA PHE A 134 12.96 11.92 3.86
C PHE A 134 12.48 10.48 3.62
N ALA A 135 11.49 10.03 4.38
CA ALA A 135 10.82 8.75 4.16
C ALA A 135 9.29 8.83 4.36
N GLY A 136 8.70 10.00 4.07
CA GLY A 136 7.31 10.27 4.40
C GLY A 136 7.08 10.29 5.92
N LEU A 137 5.83 10.21 6.35
CA LEU A 137 5.46 10.19 7.77
C LEU A 137 4.70 8.94 8.20
N SER A 138 4.68 7.95 7.34
CA SER A 138 3.87 6.74 7.52
C SER A 138 4.31 5.87 8.71
N CYS A 139 5.60 5.95 9.08
CA CYS A 139 6.17 5.29 10.25
C CYS A 139 7.29 6.19 10.80
N THR A 140 6.94 7.14 11.65
CA THR A 140 7.88 8.19 12.10
C THR A 140 7.85 8.39 13.60
N LEU A 141 8.98 8.18 14.26
CA LEU A 141 9.18 8.41 15.68
C LEU A 141 9.80 9.79 15.91
N ILE A 142 9.15 10.64 16.71
CA ILE A 142 9.50 12.04 16.93
C ILE A 142 9.76 12.25 18.42
N LYS A 143 10.94 12.75 18.80
CA LYS A 143 11.22 13.15 20.18
C LYS A 143 10.39 14.37 20.58
N ARG A 144 9.88 14.37 21.82
CA ARG A 144 9.08 15.46 22.39
C ARG A 144 9.69 16.85 22.16
N ARG A 145 11.01 17.02 22.30
CA ARG A 145 11.70 18.30 22.16
C ARG A 145 11.49 18.98 20.79
N VAL A 146 11.28 18.20 19.72
CA VAL A 146 10.95 18.71 18.39
C VAL A 146 9.58 19.41 18.41
N LEU A 147 8.62 18.78 19.08
CA LEU A 147 7.26 19.27 19.19
C LEU A 147 7.17 20.49 20.12
N GLU A 148 7.96 20.51 21.20
CA GLU A 148 8.11 21.65 22.12
C GLU A 148 8.73 22.87 21.46
N ALA A 149 9.58 22.69 20.46
CA ALA A 149 10.13 23.77 19.62
C ALA A 149 9.08 24.43 18.71
N GLY A 150 7.82 23.97 18.73
CA GLY A 150 6.72 24.55 17.97
C GLY A 150 6.63 24.06 16.52
N ILE A 151 7.37 23.03 16.13
CA ILE A 151 7.26 22.45 14.79
C ILE A 151 5.90 21.78 14.65
N ARG A 152 5.18 22.10 13.57
CA ARG A 152 3.80 21.65 13.30
C ARG A 152 3.65 21.28 11.84
N PHE A 153 2.68 20.42 11.56
CA PHE A 153 2.24 20.15 10.19
C PHE A 153 1.57 21.37 9.59
N LYS A 154 1.81 21.61 8.31
CA LYS A 154 1.32 22.80 7.60
C LYS A 154 0.87 22.42 6.19
N ILE A 155 0.05 23.27 5.62
CA ILE A 155 -0.36 23.17 4.22
C ILE A 155 0.36 24.27 3.43
N GLN A 156 1.02 23.86 2.35
CA GLN A 156 1.57 24.80 1.35
C GLN A 156 1.22 24.25 -0.05
N PRO A 157 0.67 25.07 -0.96
CA PRO A 157 0.37 24.61 -2.32
C PRO A 157 1.59 24.02 -3.02
N GLY A 158 1.42 22.80 -3.58
CA GLY A 158 2.47 22.12 -4.34
C GLY A 158 3.57 21.44 -3.50
N VAL A 159 3.46 21.43 -2.17
CA VAL A 159 4.41 20.72 -1.28
C VAL A 159 3.63 19.88 -0.28
N GLY A 160 3.99 18.61 -0.12
CA GLY A 160 3.38 17.72 0.87
C GLY A 160 3.62 18.18 2.31
N GLU A 161 2.70 17.91 3.21
CA GLU A 161 2.80 18.27 4.64
C GLU A 161 3.96 17.55 5.33
N ASP A 162 4.27 16.34 4.88
CA ASP A 162 5.38 15.52 5.33
C ASP A 162 6.75 16.14 4.96
N ILE A 163 6.86 16.62 3.71
CA ILE A 163 8.05 17.35 3.24
C ILE A 163 8.26 18.63 4.04
N LEU A 164 7.17 19.40 4.27
CA LEU A 164 7.26 20.65 5.04
C LEU A 164 7.67 20.40 6.49
N PHE A 165 7.09 19.38 7.12
CA PHE A 165 7.43 19.03 8.50
C PHE A 165 8.91 18.66 8.63
N LEU A 166 9.39 17.74 7.79
CA LEU A 166 10.78 17.29 7.83
C LEU A 166 11.77 18.38 7.43
N PHE A 167 11.37 19.25 6.51
CA PHE A 167 12.16 20.44 6.18
C PHE A 167 12.31 21.36 7.39
N ASP A 168 11.22 21.68 8.09
CA ASP A 168 11.24 22.51 9.30
C ASP A 168 12.08 21.88 10.41
N VAL A 169 11.97 20.55 10.61
CA VAL A 169 12.78 19.79 11.57
C VAL A 169 14.27 19.99 11.30
N GLN A 170 14.71 19.72 10.09
CA GLN A 170 16.14 19.73 9.74
C GLN A 170 16.68 21.16 9.64
N ASN A 171 15.88 22.10 9.13
CA ASN A 171 16.24 23.52 9.06
C ASN A 171 16.32 24.19 10.45
N SER A 172 15.64 23.62 11.45
CA SER A 172 15.74 24.05 12.86
C SER A 172 16.90 23.41 13.61
N GLY A 173 17.76 22.65 12.93
CA GLY A 173 18.96 22.02 13.50
C GLY A 173 18.68 20.70 14.22
N PHE A 174 17.47 20.14 14.14
CA PHE A 174 17.19 18.80 14.64
C PHE A 174 17.72 17.72 13.70
N THR A 175 18.08 16.58 14.28
CA THR A 175 18.65 15.46 13.54
C THR A 175 17.56 14.49 13.07
N ALA A 176 17.70 13.99 11.82
CA ALA A 176 16.81 12.98 11.26
C ALA A 176 17.60 11.80 10.69
N LYS A 177 17.05 10.59 10.82
CA LYS A 177 17.56 9.39 10.16
C LYS A 177 16.42 8.55 9.62
N VAL A 178 16.71 7.82 8.54
CA VAL A 178 15.83 6.79 7.98
C VAL A 178 16.50 5.44 8.19
N ASP A 179 15.77 4.48 8.75
CA ASP A 179 16.21 3.10 8.95
C ASP A 179 15.56 2.16 7.95
N GLY A 180 16.28 1.74 6.94
CA GLY A 180 15.82 0.79 5.92
C GLY A 180 15.61 -0.64 6.43
N ARG A 181 15.98 -0.95 7.68
CA ARG A 181 15.63 -2.22 8.35
C ARG A 181 14.17 -2.23 8.81
N VAL A 182 13.59 -1.04 9.06
CA VAL A 182 12.18 -0.85 9.36
C VAL A 182 11.44 -0.62 8.05
N PHE A 183 11.14 -1.72 7.38
CA PHE A 183 10.44 -1.71 6.11
C PHE A 183 8.96 -1.99 6.34
N CYS A 184 8.13 -0.97 6.17
CA CYS A 184 6.68 -1.03 6.39
C CYS A 184 5.95 -1.30 5.07
N GLY A 185 4.94 -2.16 5.12
CA GLY A 185 4.01 -2.40 4.02
C GLY A 185 2.84 -1.42 4.05
N HIS A 186 2.34 -0.97 2.89
CA HIS A 186 1.00 -0.44 2.83
C HIS A 186 -0.01 -1.58 2.83
N LEU A 187 -0.97 -1.50 3.73
CA LEU A 187 -2.15 -2.37 3.66
C LEU A 187 -2.94 -2.01 2.41
N PRO A 188 -3.51 -2.99 1.70
CA PRO A 188 -4.35 -2.71 0.55
C PRO A 188 -5.51 -1.81 0.98
N GLU A 189 -6.02 -0.91 0.11
CA GLU A 189 -7.09 0.06 0.40
C GLU A 189 -8.46 -0.58 0.75
N TRP A 190 -8.50 -1.74 1.43
CA TRP A 190 -9.69 -2.52 1.67
C TRP A 190 -10.02 -2.70 3.13
N PRO A 191 -11.30 -2.59 3.50
CA PRO A 191 -11.73 -2.97 4.83
C PRO A 191 -11.62 -4.48 4.98
N LEU A 192 -10.72 -4.93 5.84
CA LEU A 192 -10.61 -6.34 6.27
C LEU A 192 -11.84 -6.81 7.08
N SER A 193 -12.81 -5.94 7.27
CA SER A 193 -14.04 -6.19 8.06
C SER A 193 -15.01 -7.20 7.45
N CYS A 194 -14.77 -7.67 6.22
CA CYS A 194 -15.61 -8.69 5.57
C CYS A 194 -15.22 -10.13 5.91
N LEU A 195 -14.14 -10.32 6.66
CA LEU A 195 -13.74 -11.66 7.11
C LEU A 195 -14.56 -12.06 8.34
N SER A 196 -15.80 -12.50 8.10
CA SER A 196 -16.51 -13.27 9.12
C SER A 196 -15.77 -14.58 9.38
N ALA A 197 -15.76 -14.98 10.64
CA ALA A 197 -14.99 -16.06 11.22
C ALA A 197 -15.35 -17.47 10.72
N SER A 198 -15.26 -17.72 9.43
CA SER A 198 -15.22 -19.07 8.87
C SER A 198 -13.76 -19.40 8.57
N ALA A 199 -13.22 -20.38 9.26
CA ALA A 199 -11.86 -20.95 9.16
C ALA A 199 -10.81 -20.02 8.54
N ALA A 200 -9.91 -19.46 9.35
CA ALA A 200 -8.83 -18.58 8.89
C ALA A 200 -8.19 -19.07 7.59
N PRO A 201 -8.03 -18.22 6.56
CA PRO A 201 -7.38 -18.62 5.31
C PRO A 201 -5.96 -19.12 5.61
N SER A 202 -5.51 -20.13 4.86
CA SER A 202 -4.20 -20.75 5.08
C SER A 202 -3.05 -19.85 4.60
N PHE A 203 -3.35 -18.93 3.66
CA PHE A 203 -2.38 -18.05 3.02
C PHE A 203 -2.91 -16.60 2.97
N GLY A 204 -2.00 -15.63 2.90
CA GLY A 204 -2.35 -14.21 2.81
C GLY A 204 -2.83 -13.80 1.43
N LEU A 205 -1.90 -13.39 0.56
CA LEU A 205 -2.15 -12.85 -0.77
C LEU A 205 -1.79 -13.85 -1.87
N LEU A 206 -2.70 -14.08 -2.81
CA LEU A 206 -2.47 -14.76 -4.07
C LEU A 206 -2.27 -13.72 -5.18
N ASP A 207 -1.16 -13.77 -5.90
CA ASP A 207 -0.91 -12.95 -7.09
C ASP A 207 -1.08 -13.81 -8.34
N VAL A 208 -2.09 -13.49 -9.16
CA VAL A 208 -2.42 -14.27 -10.37
C VAL A 208 -2.04 -13.50 -11.62
N GLY A 209 -1.21 -14.10 -12.45
CA GLY A 209 -0.55 -13.45 -13.56
C GLY A 209 0.60 -12.57 -13.07
N CYS A 210 1.40 -13.09 -12.14
CA CYS A 210 2.42 -12.33 -11.44
C CYS A 210 3.56 -11.82 -12.33
N GLY A 211 3.77 -12.44 -13.50
CA GLY A 211 4.90 -12.11 -14.37
C GLY A 211 6.22 -12.14 -13.61
N HIS A 212 7.05 -11.13 -13.81
CA HIS A 212 8.30 -10.95 -13.06
C HIS A 212 8.18 -9.98 -11.88
N ARG A 213 6.99 -9.53 -11.55
CA ARG A 213 6.72 -8.60 -10.44
C ARG A 213 5.81 -9.24 -9.40
N ALA A 214 6.18 -10.44 -9.01
CA ALA A 214 5.47 -11.23 -8.02
C ALA A 214 5.29 -10.45 -6.69
N ARG A 215 4.05 -10.38 -6.19
CA ARG A 215 3.64 -9.58 -5.02
C ARG A 215 2.96 -10.44 -3.95
N GLY A 216 2.58 -11.67 -4.31
CA GLY A 216 1.82 -12.57 -3.44
C GLY A 216 2.68 -13.38 -2.48
N ASP A 217 2.07 -13.87 -1.41
CA ASP A 217 2.62 -14.97 -0.61
C ASP A 217 2.69 -16.27 -1.44
N VAL A 218 1.76 -16.39 -2.41
CA VAL A 218 1.79 -17.40 -3.47
C VAL A 218 1.59 -16.69 -4.81
N ASN A 219 2.38 -17.05 -5.81
CA ASN A 219 2.44 -16.37 -7.09
C ASN A 219 2.16 -17.35 -8.22
N VAL A 220 1.20 -17.02 -9.07
CA VAL A 220 0.73 -17.87 -10.17
C VAL A 220 0.97 -17.21 -11.51
N ASP A 221 1.50 -17.98 -12.45
CA ASP A 221 1.55 -17.61 -13.86
C ASP A 221 1.50 -18.86 -14.74
N LEU A 222 0.95 -18.71 -15.95
CA LEU A 222 0.92 -19.81 -16.92
C LEU A 222 2.24 -19.90 -17.70
N PHE A 223 2.90 -18.75 -17.92
CA PHE A 223 4.09 -18.59 -18.72
C PHE A 223 5.28 -18.18 -17.86
N PRO A 224 5.98 -19.13 -17.21
CA PRO A 224 7.07 -18.82 -16.30
C PRO A 224 8.31 -18.23 -16.97
N GLU A 225 8.37 -18.19 -18.30
CA GLU A 225 9.52 -17.70 -19.03
C GLU A 225 9.35 -16.23 -19.43
N ALA A 226 10.33 -15.40 -19.09
CA ALA A 226 10.34 -13.97 -19.37
C ALA A 226 10.03 -13.60 -20.84
N SER A 227 10.32 -14.53 -21.77
CA SER A 227 10.04 -14.34 -23.20
C SER A 227 8.55 -14.25 -23.55
N ALA A 228 7.66 -14.85 -22.75
CA ALA A 228 6.22 -14.80 -23.01
C ALA A 228 5.59 -13.44 -22.62
N HIS A 229 6.15 -12.75 -21.65
CA HIS A 229 5.68 -11.44 -21.21
C HIS A 229 6.19 -10.26 -22.06
N ARG A 230 7.20 -10.48 -22.90
CA ARG A 230 7.79 -9.45 -23.79
C ARG A 230 6.84 -8.92 -24.85
N CYS A 231 5.77 -9.62 -25.13
CA CYS A 231 4.82 -9.20 -26.15
C CYS A 231 3.97 -8.00 -25.76
N VAL A 232 3.87 -7.65 -24.47
CA VAL A 232 2.87 -6.71 -23.98
C VAL A 232 3.45 -5.35 -23.60
N ASP A 233 4.70 -5.26 -23.13
CA ASP A 233 5.29 -3.97 -22.80
C ASP A 233 6.76 -3.86 -23.23
N GLN A 234 7.01 -3.37 -24.43
CA GLN A 234 8.35 -3.05 -24.94
C GLN A 234 9.05 -1.92 -24.16
N ARG A 235 8.36 -1.28 -23.20
CA ARG A 235 8.90 -0.22 -22.35
C ARG A 235 9.45 -0.73 -21.03
N VAL A 236 9.24 -2.01 -20.71
CA VAL A 236 9.87 -2.62 -19.53
C VAL A 236 11.30 -2.98 -19.92
N ASN A 237 12.27 -2.24 -19.37
CA ASN A 237 13.68 -2.60 -19.48
C ASN A 237 13.85 -4.06 -19.03
N ASP A 238 14.45 -4.87 -19.88
CA ASP A 238 14.66 -6.33 -19.72
C ASP A 238 15.43 -6.70 -18.43
N ASP A 239 15.97 -5.73 -17.70
CA ASP A 239 16.87 -5.93 -16.55
C ASP A 239 16.20 -5.76 -15.16
N VAL A 240 14.89 -5.55 -15.08
CA VAL A 240 14.23 -5.13 -13.81
C VAL A 240 13.27 -6.19 -13.24
N GLY A 241 13.16 -7.38 -13.82
CA GLY A 241 12.26 -8.43 -13.34
C GLY A 241 12.97 -9.57 -12.62
N LEU A 242 12.27 -10.23 -11.69
CA LEU A 242 12.73 -11.49 -11.10
C LEU A 242 12.67 -12.59 -12.15
N HIS A 243 13.68 -13.46 -12.17
CA HIS A 243 13.56 -14.72 -12.91
C HIS A 243 12.63 -15.67 -12.15
N VAL A 244 11.93 -16.56 -12.88
CA VAL A 244 10.95 -17.49 -12.26
C VAL A 244 11.51 -18.25 -11.06
N HIS A 245 12.78 -18.65 -11.10
CA HIS A 245 13.44 -19.35 -10.00
C HIS A 245 13.72 -18.45 -8.77
N GLU A 246 13.58 -17.14 -8.89
CA GLU A 246 13.71 -16.16 -7.80
C GLU A 246 12.35 -15.81 -7.19
N ILE A 247 11.24 -16.16 -7.87
CA ILE A 247 9.90 -15.92 -7.38
C ILE A 247 9.58 -16.93 -6.28
N GLN A 248 9.36 -16.42 -5.08
CA GLN A 248 8.99 -17.28 -3.95
C GLN A 248 7.59 -17.87 -4.15
N ASN A 249 7.42 -19.12 -3.76
CA ASN A 249 6.13 -19.83 -3.81
C ASN A 249 5.43 -19.70 -5.18
N PHE A 250 6.19 -19.88 -6.26
CA PHE A 250 5.68 -19.85 -7.62
C PHE A 250 4.93 -21.13 -7.96
N VAL A 251 3.75 -20.99 -8.57
CA VAL A 251 2.93 -22.10 -9.06
C VAL A 251 2.59 -21.85 -10.53
N LYS A 252 3.02 -22.75 -11.40
CA LYS A 252 2.59 -22.71 -12.80
C LYS A 252 1.18 -23.23 -12.92
N ALA A 253 0.22 -22.36 -13.24
CA ALA A 253 -1.18 -22.73 -13.43
C ALA A 253 -1.93 -21.78 -14.36
N ASP A 254 -3.04 -22.28 -14.89
CA ASP A 254 -4.03 -21.48 -15.62
C ASP A 254 -4.86 -20.65 -14.64
N ALA A 255 -4.98 -19.35 -14.89
CA ALA A 255 -5.75 -18.44 -14.06
C ALA A 255 -7.25 -18.77 -14.01
N CYS A 256 -7.78 -19.43 -15.06
CA CYS A 256 -9.17 -19.92 -15.10
C CYS A 256 -9.36 -21.27 -14.39
N HIS A 257 -8.27 -21.92 -13.92
CA HIS A 257 -8.32 -23.23 -13.24
C HIS A 257 -7.26 -23.27 -12.13
N LEU A 258 -7.47 -22.50 -11.09
CA LEU A 258 -6.51 -22.37 -9.99
C LEU A 258 -6.44 -23.64 -9.14
N PRO A 259 -5.24 -24.22 -8.91
CA PRO A 259 -5.08 -25.50 -8.21
C PRO A 259 -5.16 -25.37 -6.69
N PHE A 260 -6.02 -24.50 -6.19
CA PHE A 260 -6.20 -24.23 -4.78
C PHE A 260 -7.62 -24.59 -4.33
N ARG A 261 -7.75 -24.95 -3.05
CA ARG A 261 -9.06 -25.17 -2.43
C ARG A 261 -9.84 -23.86 -2.28
N ASP A 262 -11.15 -23.96 -2.11
CA ASP A 262 -12.01 -22.82 -1.83
C ASP A 262 -11.57 -22.09 -0.57
N GLY A 263 -11.52 -20.76 -0.62
CA GLY A 263 -11.12 -19.90 0.49
C GLY A 263 -9.69 -20.14 1.00
N ALA A 264 -8.79 -20.61 0.14
CA ALA A 264 -7.38 -20.84 0.52
C ALA A 264 -6.65 -19.56 0.90
N PHE A 265 -7.02 -18.43 0.32
CA PHE A 265 -6.36 -17.15 0.48
C PHE A 265 -7.27 -16.12 1.14
N ARG A 266 -6.66 -15.20 1.88
CA ARG A 266 -7.35 -14.01 2.37
C ARG A 266 -7.76 -13.13 1.21
N ALA A 267 -6.84 -12.84 0.30
CA ALA A 267 -7.06 -11.98 -0.86
C ALA A 267 -6.39 -12.53 -2.11
N SER A 268 -6.93 -12.17 -3.27
CA SER A 268 -6.26 -12.34 -4.56
C SER A 268 -6.10 -11.00 -5.27
N TYR A 269 -4.97 -10.86 -5.94
CA TYR A 269 -4.59 -9.72 -6.74
C TYR A 269 -4.33 -10.15 -8.18
N ASN A 270 -4.69 -9.29 -9.12
CA ASN A 270 -4.43 -9.49 -10.54
C ASN A 270 -4.22 -8.14 -11.23
N TRP A 271 -3.23 -8.06 -12.10
CA TRP A 271 -2.94 -6.84 -12.85
C TRP A 271 -2.64 -7.13 -14.30
N HIS A 272 -3.50 -6.64 -15.20
CA HIS A 272 -3.38 -6.76 -16.66
C HIS A 272 -3.27 -8.22 -17.13
N VAL A 273 -4.23 -9.05 -16.72
CA VAL A 273 -4.33 -10.47 -17.11
C VAL A 273 -5.68 -10.79 -17.73
N ILE A 274 -6.78 -10.29 -17.14
CA ILE A 274 -8.15 -10.64 -17.54
C ILE A 274 -8.43 -10.34 -19.00
N GLU A 275 -7.82 -9.29 -19.56
CA GLU A 275 -7.96 -8.90 -20.97
C GLU A 275 -7.35 -9.87 -21.97
N HIS A 276 -6.48 -10.78 -21.49
CA HIS A 276 -5.81 -11.80 -22.30
C HIS A 276 -6.46 -13.19 -22.21
N LEU A 277 -7.45 -13.36 -21.33
CA LEU A 277 -8.06 -14.66 -21.06
C LEU A 277 -9.27 -14.91 -21.99
N GLU A 278 -9.42 -16.15 -22.45
CA GLU A 278 -10.57 -16.54 -23.29
C GLU A 278 -11.89 -16.47 -22.51
N ASP A 279 -11.88 -16.82 -21.22
CA ASP A 279 -13.06 -16.80 -20.34
C ASP A 279 -12.83 -15.90 -19.11
N PRO A 280 -13.07 -14.59 -19.22
CA PRO A 280 -12.92 -13.66 -18.11
C PRO A 280 -13.93 -13.89 -16.97
N GLU A 281 -15.10 -14.49 -17.25
CA GLU A 281 -16.11 -14.78 -16.22
C GLU A 281 -15.68 -15.98 -15.36
N LEU A 282 -15.12 -17.01 -15.98
CA LEU A 282 -14.55 -18.15 -15.26
C LEU A 282 -13.37 -17.70 -14.38
N PHE A 283 -12.51 -16.84 -14.91
CA PHE A 283 -11.42 -16.26 -14.14
C PHE A 283 -11.90 -15.52 -12.88
N LEU A 284 -12.89 -14.63 -13.00
CA LEU A 284 -13.48 -13.95 -11.85
C LEU A 284 -14.05 -14.93 -10.84
N SER A 285 -14.73 -15.99 -11.33
CA SER A 285 -15.30 -17.06 -10.48
C SER A 285 -14.21 -17.80 -9.71
N GLU A 286 -13.09 -18.11 -10.33
CA GLU A 286 -11.95 -18.77 -9.69
C GLU A 286 -11.28 -17.88 -8.63
N LEU A 287 -11.05 -16.59 -8.91
CA LEU A 287 -10.54 -15.67 -7.90
C LEU A 287 -11.45 -15.62 -6.68
N MET A 288 -12.77 -15.51 -6.90
CA MET A 288 -13.77 -15.50 -5.82
C MET A 288 -13.92 -16.84 -5.10
N ARG A 289 -13.66 -17.95 -5.78
CA ARG A 289 -13.68 -19.28 -5.16
C ARG A 289 -12.53 -19.45 -4.18
N VAL A 290 -11.31 -19.07 -4.59
CA VAL A 290 -10.09 -19.34 -3.82
C VAL A 290 -9.81 -18.31 -2.75
N SER A 291 -10.43 -17.12 -2.80
CA SER A 291 -10.12 -16.02 -1.86
C SER A 291 -11.37 -15.39 -1.24
N GLY A 292 -11.17 -14.68 -0.13
CA GLY A 292 -12.20 -13.88 0.55
C GLY A 292 -12.35 -12.47 -0.02
N GLU A 293 -11.28 -11.96 -0.65
CA GLU A 293 -11.20 -10.64 -1.27
C GLU A 293 -10.57 -10.75 -2.65
N VAL A 294 -10.96 -9.87 -3.58
CA VAL A 294 -10.38 -9.83 -4.93
C VAL A 294 -10.05 -8.40 -5.36
N GLU A 295 -8.89 -8.19 -5.95
CA GLU A 295 -8.56 -6.97 -6.70
C GLU A 295 -8.16 -7.34 -8.12
N VAL A 296 -8.91 -6.84 -9.11
CA VAL A 296 -8.63 -7.02 -10.53
C VAL A 296 -8.39 -5.66 -11.14
N ARG A 297 -7.27 -5.52 -11.83
CA ARG A 297 -6.92 -4.33 -12.60
C ARG A 297 -6.77 -4.69 -14.06
N CYS A 298 -7.40 -3.92 -14.92
CA CYS A 298 -7.28 -4.10 -16.37
C CYS A 298 -7.32 -2.76 -17.10
N PRO A 299 -6.79 -2.70 -18.34
CA PRO A 299 -6.87 -1.50 -19.15
C PRO A 299 -8.32 -1.10 -19.42
N ASN A 300 -8.56 0.21 -19.45
CA ASN A 300 -9.81 0.77 -19.94
C ASN A 300 -9.87 0.64 -21.47
N GLY A 301 -10.75 -0.21 -21.98
CA GLY A 301 -10.90 -0.44 -23.43
C GLY A 301 -11.24 0.81 -24.26
N ALA A 302 -11.75 1.87 -23.62
CA ALA A 302 -12.00 3.16 -24.27
C ALA A 302 -10.74 4.05 -24.37
N HIS A 303 -9.69 3.79 -23.58
CA HIS A 303 -8.50 4.62 -23.54
C HIS A 303 -7.64 4.47 -24.79
N LEU A 304 -7.04 5.57 -25.26
CA LEU A 304 -6.24 5.60 -26.51
C LEU A 304 -5.03 4.66 -26.48
N SER A 305 -4.39 4.47 -25.31
CA SER A 305 -3.26 3.55 -25.17
C SER A 305 -3.63 2.08 -25.28
N CYS A 306 -4.92 1.74 -25.15
CA CYS A 306 -5.44 0.39 -25.31
C CYS A 306 -5.84 0.11 -26.78
N ARG A 307 -5.63 1.06 -27.70
CA ARG A 307 -5.93 0.94 -29.12
C ARG A 307 -4.64 0.79 -29.93
N GLY A 308 -4.75 0.30 -31.14
CA GLY A 308 -3.62 0.18 -32.08
C GLY A 308 -2.83 -1.11 -31.92
N GLU A 309 -1.49 -1.02 -31.86
CA GLU A 309 -0.59 -2.19 -31.87
C GLU A 309 -0.78 -3.13 -30.66
N MET A 310 -1.25 -2.63 -29.53
CA MET A 310 -1.55 -3.43 -28.35
C MET A 310 -2.85 -4.23 -28.46
N LYS A 311 -3.77 -3.78 -29.33
CA LYS A 311 -5.08 -4.41 -29.51
C LYS A 311 -5.07 -5.87 -29.94
N PRO A 312 -4.13 -6.37 -30.76
CA PRO A 312 -4.08 -7.77 -31.15
C PRO A 312 -3.82 -8.75 -30.00
N LEU A 313 -3.29 -8.25 -28.86
CA LEU A 313 -2.97 -9.05 -27.69
C LEU A 313 -4.11 -9.07 -26.66
N HIS A 314 -5.01 -8.09 -26.69
CA HIS A 314 -6.19 -8.05 -25.84
C HIS A 314 -7.34 -8.76 -26.55
N LEU A 315 -7.85 -9.82 -25.93
CA LEU A 315 -9.04 -10.53 -26.43
C LEU A 315 -10.33 -9.77 -26.08
N HIS A 316 -10.27 -8.91 -25.06
CA HIS A 316 -11.42 -8.16 -24.55
C HIS A 316 -11.08 -6.68 -24.32
N ASP A 317 -12.04 -5.82 -24.65
CA ASP A 317 -12.05 -4.41 -24.27
C ASP A 317 -13.06 -4.24 -23.12
N PHE A 318 -12.59 -3.99 -21.89
CA PHE A 318 -13.43 -3.85 -20.71
C PHE A 318 -13.92 -2.42 -20.49
N SER A 319 -15.12 -2.31 -19.91
CA SER A 319 -15.67 -1.08 -19.37
C SER A 319 -16.19 -1.28 -17.93
N VAL A 320 -16.43 -0.20 -17.21
CA VAL A 320 -17.03 -0.26 -15.86
C VAL A 320 -18.39 -0.96 -15.90
N GLU A 321 -19.22 -0.64 -16.89
CA GLU A 321 -20.56 -1.21 -17.05
C GLU A 321 -20.52 -2.73 -17.31
N TRP A 322 -19.47 -3.21 -17.99
CA TRP A 322 -19.27 -4.65 -18.18
C TRP A 322 -19.09 -5.36 -16.83
N PHE A 323 -18.20 -4.82 -15.98
CA PHE A 323 -17.94 -5.36 -14.66
C PHE A 323 -19.18 -5.28 -13.77
N GLU A 324 -19.85 -4.12 -13.68
CA GLU A 324 -21.05 -3.95 -12.88
C GLU A 324 -22.14 -4.96 -13.26
N LYS A 325 -22.34 -5.16 -14.57
CA LYS A 325 -23.30 -6.15 -15.06
C LYS A 325 -22.93 -7.59 -14.70
N LYS A 326 -21.65 -7.97 -14.84
CA LYS A 326 -21.22 -9.34 -14.58
C LYS A 326 -21.15 -9.65 -13.09
N LEU A 327 -20.65 -8.71 -12.31
CA LEU A 327 -20.48 -8.87 -10.86
C LEU A 327 -21.82 -8.87 -10.10
N SER A 328 -22.87 -8.28 -10.66
CA SER A 328 -24.23 -8.33 -10.07
C SER A 328 -24.78 -9.73 -9.88
N ALA A 329 -24.25 -10.74 -10.58
CA ALA A 329 -24.63 -12.15 -10.40
C ALA A 329 -24.05 -12.79 -9.12
N PHE A 330 -23.06 -12.19 -8.49
CA PHE A 330 -22.37 -12.72 -7.32
C PHE A 330 -22.93 -12.12 -6.02
N HIS A 331 -24.14 -12.52 -5.64
CA HIS A 331 -24.91 -11.97 -4.51
C HIS A 331 -24.23 -12.10 -3.12
N ALA A 332 -23.24 -13.00 -3.00
CA ALA A 332 -22.48 -13.17 -1.76
C ALA A 332 -21.25 -12.23 -1.69
N TRP A 333 -21.17 -11.28 -2.58
CA TRP A 333 -20.03 -10.35 -2.68
C TRP A 333 -20.50 -8.90 -2.75
N ASP A 334 -19.73 -8.02 -2.14
CA ASP A 334 -19.84 -6.57 -2.31
C ASP A 334 -18.72 -6.07 -3.20
N PHE A 335 -19.04 -5.28 -4.22
CA PHE A 335 -18.10 -4.85 -5.24
C PHE A 335 -18.04 -3.32 -5.37
N SER A 336 -16.83 -2.83 -5.59
CA SER A 336 -16.56 -1.48 -6.05
C SER A 336 -15.83 -1.54 -7.39
N VAL A 337 -16.38 -0.88 -8.40
CA VAL A 337 -15.74 -0.73 -9.72
C VAL A 337 -15.44 0.74 -9.93
N LYS A 338 -14.19 1.08 -10.21
CA LYS A 338 -13.74 2.47 -10.31
C LYS A 338 -12.74 2.64 -11.45
N TRP A 339 -12.65 3.87 -11.93
CA TRP A 339 -11.54 4.31 -12.76
C TRP A 339 -10.33 4.66 -11.88
N ASP A 340 -9.14 4.29 -12.34
CA ASP A 340 -7.91 4.85 -11.77
C ASP A 340 -7.59 6.17 -12.46
N TYR A 341 -7.61 7.24 -11.65
CA TYR A 341 -7.32 8.63 -12.07
C TYR A 341 -5.89 9.06 -11.71
N SER A 342 -4.97 8.13 -11.49
CA SER A 342 -3.56 8.45 -11.20
C SER A 342 -2.87 9.19 -12.36
N GLN A 343 -3.49 9.17 -13.54
CA GLN A 343 -3.10 9.92 -14.73
C GLN A 343 -4.18 10.93 -15.16
N SER A 344 -3.86 11.83 -16.09
CA SER A 344 -4.79 12.86 -16.60
C SER A 344 -6.07 12.30 -17.24
N GLU A 345 -6.02 11.05 -17.70
CA GLU A 345 -7.16 10.31 -18.24
C GLU A 345 -7.24 8.92 -17.59
N PRO A 346 -8.45 8.38 -17.32
CA PRO A 346 -8.62 7.07 -16.68
C PRO A 346 -8.20 5.96 -17.66
N TRP A 347 -7.01 5.43 -17.48
CA TRP A 347 -6.44 4.39 -18.32
C TRP A 347 -6.69 2.97 -17.81
N GLU A 348 -7.02 2.82 -16.56
CA GLU A 348 -7.20 1.54 -15.88
C GLU A 348 -8.55 1.46 -15.16
N ILE A 349 -9.16 0.28 -15.18
CA ILE A 349 -10.33 -0.07 -14.37
C ILE A 349 -9.84 -0.90 -13.18
N VAL A 350 -10.26 -0.52 -11.99
CA VAL A 350 -9.99 -1.23 -10.75
C VAL A 350 -11.29 -1.81 -10.20
N VAL A 351 -11.35 -3.12 -10.13
CA VAL A 351 -12.46 -3.86 -9.50
C VAL A 351 -11.99 -4.38 -8.16
N ARG A 352 -12.75 -4.10 -7.12
CA ARG A 352 -12.54 -4.66 -5.78
C ARG A 352 -13.79 -5.32 -5.29
N GLY A 353 -13.66 -6.49 -4.71
CA GLY A 353 -14.78 -7.23 -4.14
C GLY A 353 -14.41 -7.92 -2.84
N CYS A 354 -15.33 -8.01 -1.93
CA CYS A 354 -15.20 -8.80 -0.72
C CYS A 354 -16.44 -9.67 -0.50
N ARG A 355 -16.24 -10.86 0.07
CA ARG A 355 -17.34 -11.76 0.40
C ARG A 355 -18.13 -11.19 1.57
N VAL A 356 -19.44 -11.03 1.38
CA VAL A 356 -20.35 -10.58 2.43
C VAL A 356 -20.54 -11.71 3.44
N ALA A 357 -20.51 -11.39 4.73
CA ALA A 357 -20.84 -12.35 5.79
C ALA A 357 -22.30 -12.79 5.63
N ALA A 358 -22.54 -14.11 5.64
CA ALA A 358 -23.88 -14.69 5.58
C ALA A 358 -24.66 -14.45 6.89
#